data_c2beb3a28a524abceda4ae3080802d72
#
_entry.id   c2beb3a28a524abceda4ae3080802d72
#
_cell.length_a   1.000
_cell.length_b   1.000
_cell.length_c   1.000
_cell.angle_alpha   90.00
_cell.angle_beta   90.00
_cell.angle_gamma   90.00
#
_symmetry.space_group_name_H-M   'P 1'
#
loop_
_entity.id
_entity.type
_entity.pdbx_description
1 polymer ?
#
loop_
_entity_poly.entity_id
_entity_poly.type
_entity_poly.pdbx_seq_one_letter_code
_entity_poly.pdbx_strand_id
1 'polypeptide(L)'
;MNALLRGEKVEIPQFNFLTGRKEYNGDYIQLGEEDILVIEGIHCLNDELSYALPVESKFKIYISALTQLNVDEHNRVATTDGRLIRRMARDYRTRGASAKRTLSMWESVRKGEEKNIFPFQEEADAMFNSAMAYELCILKPIVEPLLFSI
;
A
#
# COMPACT_ATOMS: atom_id res chain seq x y z
N MET A 1 0.35 11.93 -15.19
CA MET A 1 1.35 11.03 -15.78
C MET A 1 1.73 11.46 -17.20
N ASN A 2 0.85 11.50 -18.18
CA ASN A 2 1.21 11.86 -19.58
C ASN A 2 1.93 13.20 -19.73
N ALA A 3 1.59 14.21 -18.95
CA ALA A 3 2.27 15.50 -18.95
C ALA A 3 3.73 15.37 -18.45
N LEU A 4 3.95 14.56 -17.40
CA LEU A 4 5.30 14.28 -16.89
C LEU A 4 6.17 13.56 -17.92
N LEU A 5 5.59 12.57 -18.63
CA LEU A 5 6.34 11.86 -19.70
C LEU A 5 6.69 12.76 -20.90
N ARG A 6 5.98 13.87 -21.08
CA ARG A 6 6.34 14.90 -22.06
C ARG A 6 7.35 15.93 -21.54
N GLY A 7 7.86 15.73 -20.31
CA GLY A 7 8.79 16.68 -19.68
C GLY A 7 8.12 17.96 -19.16
N GLU A 8 6.80 17.99 -19.04
CA GLU A 8 6.07 19.13 -18.51
C GLU A 8 6.20 19.21 -16.99
N LYS A 9 6.27 20.41 -16.44
CA LYS A 9 6.25 20.64 -15.00
C LYS A 9 4.81 20.50 -14.48
N VAL A 10 4.59 19.57 -13.54
CA VAL A 10 3.25 19.23 -13.01
C VAL A 10 3.22 19.40 -11.49
N GLU A 11 2.20 20.07 -10.99
CA GLU A 11 1.94 20.16 -9.55
C GLU A 11 1.39 18.83 -9.03
N ILE A 12 1.98 18.32 -7.92
CA ILE A 12 1.59 17.06 -7.32
C ILE A 12 0.62 17.31 -6.18
N PRO A 13 -0.55 16.66 -6.22
CA PRO A 13 -1.47 16.71 -5.10
C PRO A 13 -1.00 15.83 -3.95
N GLN A 14 -1.21 16.30 -2.73
CA GLN A 14 -1.07 15.51 -1.51
C GLN A 14 -2.45 15.17 -0.96
N PHE A 15 -2.60 13.94 -0.44
CA PHE A 15 -3.83 13.54 0.22
C PHE A 15 -3.69 13.71 1.73
N ASN A 16 -4.53 14.59 2.29
CA ASN A 16 -4.59 14.80 3.73
C ASN A 16 -5.52 13.75 4.37
N PHE A 17 -4.94 12.78 5.08
CA PHE A 17 -5.69 11.69 5.72
C PHE A 17 -6.55 12.13 6.91
N LEU A 18 -6.27 13.29 7.50
CA LEU A 18 -7.06 13.83 8.61
C LEU A 18 -8.34 14.50 8.09
N THR A 19 -8.21 15.29 7.02
CA THR A 19 -9.34 16.00 6.40
C THR A 19 -10.07 15.16 5.33
N GLY A 20 -9.45 14.08 4.84
CA GLY A 20 -9.97 13.26 3.75
C GLY A 20 -9.99 13.98 2.40
N ARG A 21 -9.18 15.01 2.22
CA ARG A 21 -9.18 15.86 1.02
C ARG A 21 -7.83 15.84 0.31
N LYS A 22 -7.90 16.09 -0.99
CA LYS A 22 -6.74 16.34 -1.85
C LYS A 22 -6.37 17.82 -1.73
N GLU A 23 -5.09 18.09 -1.47
CA GLU A 23 -4.53 19.41 -1.29
C GLU A 23 -3.38 19.65 -2.26
N TYR A 24 -3.19 20.88 -2.71
CA TYR A 24 -2.07 21.28 -3.55
C TYR A 24 -1.23 22.29 -2.75
N ASN A 25 0.02 21.95 -2.52
CA ASN A 25 0.92 22.68 -1.64
C ASN A 25 2.05 23.39 -2.41
N GLY A 26 1.94 23.49 -3.73
CA GLY A 26 2.97 24.09 -4.57
C GLY A 26 4.16 23.15 -4.85
N ASP A 27 4.00 21.85 -4.63
CA ASP A 27 5.03 20.86 -4.95
C ASP A 27 4.93 20.46 -6.42
N TYR A 28 6.02 20.65 -7.16
CA TYR A 28 6.09 20.37 -8.59
C TYR A 28 7.13 19.29 -8.88
N ILE A 29 6.80 18.42 -9.83
CA ILE A 29 7.77 17.50 -10.45
C ILE A 29 7.86 17.79 -11.94
N GLN A 30 9.05 17.63 -12.48
CA GLN A 30 9.34 17.61 -13.91
C GLN A 30 10.36 16.50 -14.16
N LEU A 31 10.11 15.67 -15.17
CA LEU A 31 11.02 14.59 -15.54
C LEU A 31 11.99 15.04 -16.63
N GLY A 32 13.25 14.70 -16.46
CA GLY A 32 14.26 14.74 -17.51
C GLY A 32 14.20 13.50 -18.41
N GLU A 33 15.04 13.44 -19.44
CA GLU A 33 15.05 12.36 -20.44
C GLU A 33 15.45 10.99 -19.85
N GLU A 34 16.29 10.98 -18.81
CA GLU A 34 16.79 9.76 -18.16
C GLU A 34 16.11 9.44 -16.82
N ASP A 35 15.09 10.23 -16.45
CA ASP A 35 14.43 10.04 -15.17
C ASP A 35 13.40 8.91 -15.21
N ILE A 36 13.33 8.16 -14.12
CA ILE A 36 12.33 7.11 -13.91
C ILE A 36 11.30 7.61 -12.90
N LEU A 37 10.02 7.60 -13.31
CA LEU A 37 8.91 7.92 -12.41
C LEU A 37 8.48 6.68 -11.63
N VAL A 38 8.75 6.65 -10.33
CA VAL A 38 8.25 5.59 -9.44
C VAL A 38 6.91 6.03 -8.87
N ILE A 39 5.88 5.23 -9.11
CA ILE A 39 4.51 5.47 -8.61
C ILE A 39 4.15 4.33 -7.65
N GLU A 40 3.77 4.66 -6.44
CA GLU A 40 3.29 3.69 -5.48
C GLU A 40 1.81 3.90 -5.14
N GLY A 41 1.09 2.81 -4.94
CA GLY A 41 -0.30 2.85 -4.48
C GLY A 41 -1.02 1.54 -4.74
N ILE A 42 -2.12 1.34 -4.02
CA ILE A 42 -2.92 0.11 -4.08
C ILE A 42 -3.57 -0.14 -5.45
N HIS A 43 -3.64 0.86 -6.31
CA HIS A 43 -4.25 0.76 -7.65
C HIS A 43 -3.21 0.77 -8.78
N CYS A 44 -1.91 0.82 -8.47
CA CYS A 44 -0.88 1.02 -9.51
C CYS A 44 -0.72 -0.16 -10.47
N LEU A 45 -1.12 -1.36 -10.08
CA LEU A 45 -1.13 -2.53 -10.97
C LEU A 45 -2.29 -2.52 -11.96
N ASN A 46 -3.38 -1.80 -11.68
CA ASN A 46 -4.53 -1.72 -12.57
C ASN A 46 -4.21 -0.84 -13.78
N ASP A 47 -4.25 -1.42 -14.97
CA ASP A 47 -3.97 -0.70 -16.22
C ASP A 47 -4.96 0.41 -16.53
N GLU A 48 -6.14 0.40 -15.94
CA GLU A 48 -7.09 1.52 -16.07
C GLU A 48 -6.51 2.84 -15.53
N LEU A 49 -5.60 2.77 -14.55
CA LEU A 49 -4.90 3.95 -14.02
C LEU A 49 -3.90 4.54 -15.03
N SER A 50 -3.30 3.68 -15.83
CA SER A 50 -2.21 4.02 -16.74
C SER A 50 -2.48 3.63 -18.19
N TYR A 51 -3.77 3.52 -18.58
CA TYR A 51 -4.20 3.05 -19.92
C TYR A 51 -3.61 3.86 -21.08
N ALA A 52 -3.33 5.15 -20.85
CA ALA A 52 -2.78 6.04 -21.87
C ALA A 52 -1.25 5.97 -21.99
N LEU A 53 -0.58 5.15 -21.18
CA LEU A 53 0.87 4.94 -21.25
C LEU A 53 1.18 3.68 -22.05
N PRO A 54 2.20 3.70 -22.93
CA PRO A 54 2.68 2.51 -23.63
C PRO A 54 3.06 1.41 -22.63
N VAL A 55 2.75 0.16 -22.96
CA VAL A 55 3.05 -0.99 -22.08
C VAL A 55 4.55 -1.12 -21.86
N GLU A 56 5.33 -0.91 -22.91
CA GLU A 56 6.79 -0.98 -22.90
C GLU A 56 7.46 0.11 -22.05
N SER A 57 6.73 1.17 -21.68
CA SER A 57 7.22 2.21 -20.76
C SER A 57 6.93 1.93 -19.30
N LYS A 58 6.32 0.79 -18.98
CA LYS A 58 5.90 0.42 -17.63
C LYS A 58 6.64 -0.82 -17.16
N PHE A 59 7.05 -0.81 -15.89
CA PHE A 59 7.50 -2.00 -15.17
C PHE A 59 6.71 -2.11 -13.88
N LYS A 60 5.90 -3.15 -13.75
CA LYS A 60 4.98 -3.35 -12.64
C LYS A 60 5.58 -4.26 -11.58
N ILE A 61 5.61 -3.79 -10.34
CA ILE A 61 6.09 -4.58 -9.20
C ILE A 61 4.94 -4.79 -8.21
N TYR A 62 4.57 -6.05 -7.98
CA TYR A 62 3.67 -6.40 -6.89
C TYR A 62 4.47 -6.56 -5.59
N ILE A 63 4.17 -5.72 -4.59
CA ILE A 63 4.81 -5.78 -3.28
C ILE A 63 3.78 -6.18 -2.23
N SER A 64 4.01 -7.28 -1.54
CA SER A 64 3.14 -7.73 -0.45
C SER A 64 3.95 -8.39 0.66
N ALA A 65 3.48 -8.24 1.90
CA ALA A 65 4.03 -8.97 3.04
C ALA A 65 3.41 -10.37 3.09
N LEU A 66 3.95 -11.28 2.31
CA LEU A 66 3.51 -12.67 2.25
C LEU A 66 4.13 -13.43 3.43
N THR A 67 3.44 -13.44 4.56
CA THR A 67 3.93 -14.09 5.78
C THR A 67 4.09 -15.59 5.57
N GLN A 68 5.28 -16.12 5.84
CA GLN A 68 5.63 -17.54 5.69
C GLN A 68 5.85 -18.23 7.03
N LEU A 69 5.49 -17.58 8.14
CA LEU A 69 5.66 -18.10 9.48
C LEU A 69 4.46 -18.95 9.90
N ASN A 70 4.74 -20.00 10.65
CA ASN A 70 3.73 -20.80 11.31
C ASN A 70 3.62 -20.38 12.79
N VAL A 71 2.41 -20.48 13.33
CA VAL A 71 2.14 -20.36 14.77
C VAL A 71 2.48 -21.68 15.46
N ASP A 72 2.15 -22.78 14.81
CA ASP A 72 2.45 -24.16 15.25
C ASP A 72 2.66 -25.07 14.02
N GLU A 73 2.71 -26.39 14.23
CA GLU A 73 2.96 -27.38 13.18
C GLU A 73 1.89 -27.38 12.08
N HIS A 74 0.67 -26.92 12.36
CA HIS A 74 -0.49 -27.02 11.46
C HIS A 74 -1.05 -25.67 11.03
N ASN A 75 -0.74 -24.60 11.76
CA ASN A 75 -1.35 -23.29 11.56
C ASN A 75 -0.33 -22.25 11.11
N ARG A 76 -0.49 -21.78 9.88
CA ARG A 76 0.28 -20.66 9.34
C ARG A 76 -0.34 -19.34 9.78
N VAL A 77 0.51 -18.35 10.07
CA VAL A 77 0.05 -16.95 10.20
C VAL A 77 -0.53 -16.50 8.87
N ALA A 78 -1.80 -16.17 8.84
CA ALA A 78 -2.43 -15.69 7.63
C ALA A 78 -1.81 -14.34 7.20
N THR A 79 -1.52 -14.19 5.91
CA THR A 79 -0.99 -12.93 5.34
C THR A 79 -1.92 -11.76 5.66
N THR A 80 -3.23 -12.00 5.68
CA THR A 80 -4.24 -11.01 6.03
C THR A 80 -4.11 -10.50 7.46
N ASP A 81 -3.74 -11.37 8.39
CA ASP A 81 -3.57 -10.99 9.80
C ASP A 81 -2.31 -10.16 9.99
N GLY A 82 -1.21 -10.55 9.34
CA GLY A 82 0.01 -9.73 9.31
C GLY A 82 -0.26 -8.33 8.74
N ARG A 83 -1.03 -8.23 7.66
CA ARG A 83 -1.44 -6.95 7.06
C ARG A 83 -2.32 -6.12 7.99
N LEU A 84 -3.26 -6.74 8.70
CA LEU A 84 -4.11 -6.08 9.69
C LEU A 84 -3.26 -5.49 10.83
N ILE A 85 -2.34 -6.28 11.38
CA ILE A 85 -1.43 -5.86 12.46
C ILE A 85 -0.55 -4.67 12.00
N ARG A 86 0.07 -4.75 10.82
CA ARG A 86 0.82 -3.64 10.23
C ARG A 86 -0.03 -2.38 10.07
N ARG A 87 -1.26 -2.55 9.56
CA ARG A 87 -2.19 -1.44 9.38
C ARG A 87 -2.56 -0.79 10.71
N MET A 88 -2.85 -1.59 11.73
CA MET A 88 -3.21 -1.10 13.07
C MET A 88 -2.09 -0.24 13.67
N ALA A 89 -0.85 -0.74 13.62
CA ALA A 89 0.32 0.00 14.09
C ALA A 89 0.52 1.32 13.33
N ARG A 90 0.43 1.29 11.99
CA ARG A 90 0.57 2.48 11.15
C ARG A 90 -0.56 3.48 11.39
N ASP A 91 -1.81 3.04 11.33
CA ASP A 91 -2.99 3.90 11.41
C ASP A 91 -3.06 4.59 12.78
N TYR A 92 -2.66 3.91 13.85
CA TYR A 92 -2.52 4.52 15.16
C TYR A 92 -1.43 5.61 15.17
N ARG A 93 -0.24 5.32 14.63
CA ARG A 93 0.90 6.23 14.69
C ARG A 93 0.78 7.44 13.77
N THR A 94 0.22 7.26 12.57
CA THR A 94 0.30 8.26 11.50
C THR A 94 -1.05 8.84 11.06
N ARG A 95 -2.17 8.21 11.45
CA ARG A 95 -3.52 8.59 10.98
C ARG A 95 -4.50 8.89 12.13
N GLY A 96 -4.04 8.81 13.36
CA GLY A 96 -4.87 9.05 14.54
C GLY A 96 -6.07 8.08 14.69
N ALA A 97 -6.00 6.89 14.07
CA ALA A 97 -7.08 5.91 14.13
C ALA A 97 -6.86 4.92 15.28
N SER A 98 -7.89 4.68 16.10
CA SER A 98 -7.86 3.64 17.13
C SER A 98 -7.87 2.23 16.53
N ALA A 99 -7.43 1.23 17.30
CA ALA A 99 -7.50 -0.18 16.91
C ALA A 99 -8.94 -0.60 16.58
N LYS A 100 -9.90 -0.19 17.39
CA LYS A 100 -11.34 -0.44 17.15
C LYS A 100 -11.80 0.09 15.78
N ARG A 101 -11.39 1.32 15.41
CA ARG A 101 -11.71 1.88 14.10
C ARG A 101 -11.06 1.09 12.97
N THR A 102 -9.80 0.69 13.11
CA THR A 102 -9.12 -0.12 12.12
C THR A 102 -9.80 -1.47 11.90
N LEU A 103 -10.21 -2.15 12.99
CA LEU A 103 -10.94 -3.40 12.93
C LEU A 103 -12.31 -3.25 12.25
N SER A 104 -13.09 -2.22 12.62
CA SER A 104 -14.41 -1.99 12.01
C SER A 104 -14.35 -1.72 10.50
N MET A 105 -13.24 -1.19 10.01
CA MET A 105 -13.03 -0.92 8.58
C MET A 105 -12.43 -2.11 7.83
N TRP A 106 -11.97 -3.15 8.53
CA TRP A 106 -11.15 -4.20 7.92
C TRP A 106 -11.88 -4.99 6.83
N GLU A 107 -13.16 -5.31 7.05
CA GLU A 107 -13.96 -6.01 6.04
C GLU A 107 -14.06 -5.20 4.73
N SER A 108 -14.27 -3.89 4.82
CA SER A 108 -14.31 -3.01 3.64
C SER A 108 -12.96 -2.94 2.93
N VAL A 109 -11.86 -2.94 3.68
CA VAL A 109 -10.50 -2.98 3.12
C VAL A 109 -10.28 -4.29 2.35
N ARG A 110 -10.68 -5.42 2.94
CA ARG A 110 -10.57 -6.74 2.30
C ARG A 110 -11.33 -6.80 0.98
N LYS A 111 -12.58 -6.33 0.96
CA LYS A 111 -13.37 -6.23 -0.28
C LYS A 111 -12.69 -5.34 -1.33
N GLY A 112 -12.04 -4.27 -0.89
CA GLY A 112 -11.24 -3.40 -1.77
C GLY A 112 -10.02 -4.11 -2.36
N GLU A 113 -9.31 -4.91 -1.57
CA GLU A 113 -8.16 -5.72 -2.02
C GLU A 113 -8.59 -6.76 -3.05
N GLU A 114 -9.66 -7.50 -2.77
CA GLU A 114 -10.23 -8.52 -3.66
C GLU A 114 -10.68 -7.96 -5.01
N LYS A 115 -11.18 -6.73 -5.01
CA LYS A 115 -11.65 -6.08 -6.23
C LYS A 115 -10.54 -5.39 -7.02
N ASN A 116 -9.58 -4.75 -6.34
CA ASN A 116 -8.71 -3.76 -6.98
C ASN A 116 -7.22 -4.12 -6.92
N ILE A 117 -6.83 -5.21 -6.25
CA ILE A 117 -5.43 -5.61 -6.12
C ILE A 117 -5.22 -7.03 -6.63
N PHE A 118 -5.90 -8.01 -6.05
CA PHE A 118 -5.64 -9.42 -6.35
C PHE A 118 -5.87 -9.82 -7.80
N PRO A 119 -6.87 -9.28 -8.53
CA PRO A 119 -7.03 -9.61 -9.94
C PRO A 119 -5.84 -9.20 -10.82
N PHE A 120 -5.07 -8.18 -10.38
CA PHE A 120 -3.97 -7.61 -11.16
C PHE A 120 -2.59 -8.09 -10.71
N GLN A 121 -2.50 -8.94 -9.68
CA GLN A 121 -1.19 -9.39 -9.17
C GLN A 121 -0.42 -10.24 -10.17
N GLU A 122 -1.13 -11.03 -10.97
CA GLU A 122 -0.53 -11.90 -12.01
C GLU A 122 -0.04 -11.10 -13.24
N GLU A 123 -0.43 -9.83 -13.35
CA GLU A 123 0.01 -8.92 -14.41
C GLU A 123 1.30 -8.17 -14.05
N ALA A 124 1.87 -8.43 -12.87
CA ALA A 124 3.11 -7.80 -12.44
C ALA A 124 4.32 -8.46 -13.12
N ASP A 125 5.26 -7.63 -13.59
CA ASP A 125 6.53 -8.09 -14.16
C ASP A 125 7.45 -8.72 -13.10
N ALA A 126 7.31 -8.28 -11.84
CA ALA A 126 8.05 -8.83 -10.71
C ALA A 126 7.20 -8.85 -9.43
N MET A 127 7.46 -9.84 -8.57
CA MET A 127 6.84 -9.94 -7.25
C MET A 127 7.90 -9.82 -6.16
N PHE A 128 7.66 -8.96 -5.18
CA PHE A 128 8.54 -8.77 -4.04
C PHE A 128 7.81 -9.08 -2.73
N ASN A 129 8.31 -10.09 -1.99
CA ASN A 129 7.82 -10.38 -0.66
C ASN A 129 8.51 -9.49 0.38
N SER A 130 7.76 -8.56 0.96
CA SER A 130 8.25 -7.62 1.97
C SER A 130 8.07 -8.11 3.42
N ALA A 131 7.67 -9.37 3.65
CA ALA A 131 7.58 -9.93 4.99
C ALA A 131 8.99 -10.20 5.56
N MET A 132 9.17 -9.85 6.83
CA MET A 132 10.38 -10.15 7.58
C MET A 132 10.07 -11.15 8.70
N ALA A 133 10.92 -12.15 8.88
CA ALA A 133 10.71 -13.22 9.87
C ALA A 133 10.54 -12.70 11.31
N TYR A 134 11.20 -11.61 11.66
CA TYR A 134 11.16 -11.00 12.99
C TYR A 134 10.07 -9.93 13.17
N GLU A 135 9.30 -9.65 12.13
CA GLU A 135 8.36 -8.53 12.12
C GLU A 135 7.30 -8.62 13.22
N LEU A 136 6.72 -9.80 13.44
CA LEU A 136 5.71 -9.99 14.46
C LEU A 136 6.24 -9.71 15.87
N CYS A 137 7.51 -10.03 16.13
CA CYS A 137 8.16 -9.74 17.42
C CYS A 137 8.26 -8.22 17.66
N ILE A 138 8.53 -7.44 16.61
CA ILE A 138 8.62 -5.98 16.68
C ILE A 138 7.23 -5.34 16.78
N LEU A 139 6.24 -5.87 16.06
CA LEU A 139 4.89 -5.31 16.06
C LEU A 139 4.11 -5.64 17.34
N LYS A 140 4.41 -6.77 18.01
CA LYS A 140 3.72 -7.18 19.23
C LYS A 140 3.67 -6.08 20.30
N PRO A 141 4.79 -5.52 20.79
CA PRO A 141 4.77 -4.50 21.84
C PRO A 141 4.05 -3.20 21.43
N ILE A 142 3.87 -2.96 20.14
CA ILE A 142 3.17 -1.79 19.62
C ILE A 142 1.65 -2.05 19.57
N VAL A 143 1.25 -3.23 19.09
CA VAL A 143 -0.16 -3.52 18.79
C VAL A 143 -0.91 -4.12 19.97
N GLU A 144 -0.23 -4.89 20.82
CA GLU A 144 -0.86 -5.53 21.97
C GLU A 144 -1.56 -4.53 22.92
N PRO A 145 -0.94 -3.39 23.33
CA PRO A 145 -1.64 -2.37 24.11
C PRO A 145 -2.83 -1.77 23.41
N LEU A 146 -2.79 -1.64 22.08
CA LEU A 146 -3.90 -1.10 21.30
C LEU A 146 -5.09 -2.05 21.27
N LEU A 147 -4.85 -3.36 21.26
CA LEU A 147 -5.91 -4.38 21.33
C LEU A 147 -6.55 -4.43 22.69
N PHE A 148 -5.77 -4.30 23.76
CA PHE A 148 -6.32 -4.26 25.13
C PHE A 148 -7.09 -2.96 25.44
N SER A 149 -7.00 -1.94 24.60
CA SER A 149 -7.73 -0.67 24.76
C SER A 149 -9.12 -0.67 24.09
N ILE A 150 -9.55 -1.79 23.48
CA ILE A 150 -10.86 -1.95 22.84
C ILE A 150 -11.93 -2.41 23.89
#